data_7f772a451394bcf5c907f5842d6edd0b
#
_entry.id   7f772a451394bcf5c907f5842d6edd0b
#
_cell.length_a   1.000
_cell.length_b   1.000
_cell.length_c   1.000
_cell.angle_alpha   90.00
_cell.angle_beta   90.00
_cell.angle_gamma   90.00
#
_symmetry.space_group_name_H-M   'P 1'
#
loop_
_entity.id
_entity.type
_entity.pdbx_description
1 polymer ?
#
loop_
_entity_poly.entity_id
_entity_poly.type
_entity_poly.pdbx_seq_one_letter_code
_entity_poly.pdbx_strand_id
1 'polypeptide(L)'
;MSNKACIIAYKGIYPKIDSQAFIAPNSSIIGNVTIGKGSGIWFNCVVRGDVEPITIGQNTNIQDGSVIHCTRGGGKTIIGNNVTVGHKCLLHAATLEDMCFIGMGATLMDNVYVESGAMVAAGSLVTPNKIIKKGEIWAGNPAKFFRNLTNEEADFIIISDK
;
A
#
# COMPACT_ATOMS: atom_id res chain seq x y z
N MET A 1 -28.72 5.03 -1.43
CA MET A 1 -27.26 5.16 -1.69
C MET A 1 -26.70 3.77 -1.89
N SER A 2 -25.84 3.54 -2.87
CA SER A 2 -25.28 2.22 -3.15
C SER A 2 -24.31 1.86 -2.02
N ASN A 3 -24.59 0.79 -1.27
CA ASN A 3 -23.66 0.20 -0.28
C ASN A 3 -22.60 -0.68 -0.95
N LYS A 4 -22.17 -0.33 -2.15
CA LYS A 4 -21.18 -1.12 -2.92
C LYS A 4 -19.93 -0.30 -3.19
N ALA A 5 -18.80 -1.00 -3.28
CA ALA A 5 -17.56 -0.42 -3.79
C ALA A 5 -17.72 0.04 -5.24
N CYS A 6 -16.96 1.07 -5.61
CA CYS A 6 -16.92 1.58 -6.98
C CYS A 6 -15.82 0.85 -7.77
N ILE A 7 -16.18 -0.21 -8.51
CA ILE A 7 -15.24 -0.98 -9.32
C ILE A 7 -15.44 -0.60 -10.79
N ILE A 8 -14.43 0.02 -11.40
CA ILE A 8 -14.54 0.65 -12.71
C ILE A 8 -13.47 0.13 -13.66
N ALA A 9 -13.90 -0.27 -14.87
CA ALA A 9 -12.97 -0.49 -15.96
C ALA A 9 -12.36 0.84 -16.44
N TYR A 10 -11.10 0.83 -16.79
CA TYR A 10 -10.46 1.93 -17.50
C TYR A 10 -9.83 1.40 -18.79
N LYS A 11 -10.17 2.02 -19.94
CA LYS A 11 -9.75 1.56 -21.29
C LYS A 11 -9.99 0.06 -21.52
N GLY A 12 -11.13 -0.45 -21.05
CA GLY A 12 -11.53 -1.85 -21.22
C GLY A 12 -10.85 -2.83 -20.26
N ILE A 13 -9.98 -2.38 -19.37
CA ILE A 13 -9.33 -3.23 -18.36
C ILE A 13 -10.09 -3.14 -17.04
N TYR A 14 -10.61 -4.27 -16.58
CA TYR A 14 -11.28 -4.39 -15.28
C TYR A 14 -10.31 -4.80 -14.18
N PRO A 15 -10.51 -4.34 -12.94
CA PRO A 15 -9.79 -4.86 -11.78
C PRO A 15 -10.00 -6.38 -11.61
N LYS A 16 -8.93 -7.07 -11.26
CA LYS A 16 -8.92 -8.50 -10.88
C LYS A 16 -8.87 -8.61 -9.37
N ILE A 17 -10.00 -8.94 -8.76
CA ILE A 17 -10.14 -8.98 -7.29
C ILE A 17 -10.45 -10.41 -6.89
N ASP A 18 -9.67 -11.00 -5.98
CA ASP A 18 -9.94 -12.32 -5.44
C ASP A 18 -11.28 -12.32 -4.69
N SER A 19 -12.04 -13.40 -4.80
CA SER A 19 -13.36 -13.53 -4.18
C SER A 19 -13.35 -13.50 -2.65
N GLN A 20 -12.20 -13.72 -2.04
CA GLN A 20 -12.00 -13.66 -0.59
C GLN A 20 -11.39 -12.32 -0.13
N ALA A 21 -11.19 -11.35 -1.04
CA ALA A 21 -10.78 -10.01 -0.66
C ALA A 21 -11.99 -9.19 -0.17
N PHE A 22 -11.76 -8.38 0.85
CA PHE A 22 -12.74 -7.42 1.35
C PHE A 22 -12.56 -6.08 0.66
N ILE A 23 -13.61 -5.58 0.00
CA ILE A 23 -13.61 -4.24 -0.59
C ILE A 23 -14.73 -3.45 0.06
N ALA A 24 -14.37 -2.48 0.90
CA ALA A 24 -15.33 -1.69 1.66
C ALA A 24 -16.25 -0.88 0.73
N PRO A 25 -17.53 -0.70 1.10
CA PRO A 25 -18.39 0.27 0.45
C PRO A 25 -17.72 1.64 0.36
N ASN A 26 -17.99 2.37 -0.72
CA ASN A 26 -17.44 3.70 -1.05
C ASN A 26 -15.92 3.77 -1.31
N SER A 27 -15.19 2.66 -1.32
CA SER A 27 -13.85 2.61 -1.92
C SER A 27 -13.95 2.53 -3.46
N SER A 28 -12.90 2.96 -4.15
CA SER A 28 -12.84 3.01 -5.62
C SER A 28 -11.65 2.22 -6.13
N ILE A 29 -11.92 1.19 -6.96
CA ILE A 29 -10.89 0.36 -7.60
C ILE A 29 -11.02 0.52 -9.12
N ILE A 30 -10.00 1.05 -9.77
CA ILE A 30 -10.10 1.53 -11.15
C ILE A 30 -8.99 0.95 -12.02
N GLY A 31 -9.35 0.35 -13.15
CA GLY A 31 -8.44 -0.05 -14.21
C GLY A 31 -7.60 -1.29 -13.90
N ASN A 32 -6.31 -1.28 -14.26
CA ASN A 32 -5.41 -2.42 -14.15
C ASN A 32 -4.91 -2.62 -12.70
N VAL A 33 -5.78 -3.14 -11.86
CA VAL A 33 -5.52 -3.43 -10.45
C VAL A 33 -5.72 -4.92 -10.20
N THR A 34 -4.78 -5.55 -9.50
CA THR A 34 -4.91 -6.93 -9.01
C THR A 34 -4.87 -6.92 -7.48
N ILE A 35 -5.84 -7.59 -6.83
CA ILE A 35 -5.93 -7.69 -5.37
C ILE A 35 -6.02 -9.16 -5.00
N GLY A 36 -5.08 -9.61 -4.16
CA GLY A 36 -4.94 -10.99 -3.72
C GLY A 36 -5.91 -11.40 -2.61
N LYS A 37 -5.96 -12.70 -2.38
CA LYS A 37 -6.81 -13.38 -1.39
C LYS A 37 -6.61 -12.82 0.02
N GLY A 38 -7.69 -12.66 0.77
CA GLY A 38 -7.67 -12.25 2.17
C GLY A 38 -7.29 -10.80 2.41
N SER A 39 -7.00 -10.02 1.33
CA SER A 39 -6.65 -8.62 1.47
C SER A 39 -7.88 -7.74 1.68
N GLY A 40 -7.70 -6.66 2.44
CA GLY A 40 -8.73 -5.68 2.76
C GLY A 40 -8.42 -4.30 2.17
N ILE A 41 -9.37 -3.75 1.40
CA ILE A 41 -9.35 -2.34 0.99
C ILE A 41 -10.48 -1.65 1.75
N TRP A 42 -10.10 -0.82 2.71
CA TRP A 42 -11.04 -0.21 3.64
C TRP A 42 -11.71 1.05 3.08
N PHE A 43 -12.52 1.71 3.92
CA PHE A 43 -13.43 2.77 3.48
C PHE A 43 -12.68 3.99 2.89
N ASN A 44 -13.28 4.60 1.88
CA ASN A 44 -12.76 5.79 1.19
C ASN A 44 -11.37 5.61 0.56
N CYS A 45 -10.89 4.39 0.38
CA CYS A 45 -9.66 4.15 -0.36
C CYS A 45 -9.87 4.34 -1.87
N VAL A 46 -8.81 4.81 -2.55
CA VAL A 46 -8.75 4.90 -4.00
C VAL A 46 -7.53 4.12 -4.50
N VAL A 47 -7.77 3.09 -5.32
CA VAL A 47 -6.72 2.32 -5.98
C VAL A 47 -6.91 2.46 -7.49
N ARG A 48 -6.06 3.26 -8.14
CA ARG A 48 -6.24 3.64 -9.53
C ARG A 48 -5.06 3.26 -10.41
N GLY A 49 -5.22 2.14 -11.13
CA GLY A 49 -4.26 1.61 -12.13
C GLY A 49 -4.66 2.02 -13.56
N ASP A 50 -4.67 3.31 -13.85
CA ASP A 50 -5.10 3.86 -15.14
C ASP A 50 -3.93 4.12 -16.11
N VAL A 51 -2.71 4.24 -15.59
CA VAL A 51 -1.50 4.51 -16.39
C VAL A 51 -0.48 3.38 -16.33
N GLU A 52 -0.34 2.70 -15.20
CA GLU A 52 0.48 1.50 -15.01
C GLU A 52 -0.25 0.53 -14.08
N PRO A 53 0.15 -0.77 -14.04
CA PRO A 53 -0.47 -1.75 -13.16
C PRO A 53 -0.24 -1.46 -11.66
N ILE A 54 -1.25 -1.82 -10.86
CA ILE A 54 -1.14 -1.91 -9.40
C ILE A 54 -1.38 -3.36 -8.99
N THR A 55 -0.47 -3.92 -8.20
CA THR A 55 -0.62 -5.25 -7.62
C THR A 55 -0.59 -5.18 -6.11
N ILE A 56 -1.60 -5.75 -5.46
CA ILE A 56 -1.69 -5.93 -4.01
C ILE A 56 -1.74 -7.43 -3.75
N GLY A 57 -0.83 -7.94 -2.94
CA GLY A 57 -0.66 -9.34 -2.61
C GLY A 57 -1.79 -9.89 -1.74
N GLN A 58 -1.52 -10.99 -1.03
CA GLN A 58 -2.47 -11.66 -0.16
C GLN A 58 -2.38 -11.13 1.28
N ASN A 59 -3.49 -11.21 2.02
CA ASN A 59 -3.57 -10.82 3.43
C ASN A 59 -3.03 -9.41 3.71
N THR A 60 -3.14 -8.50 2.75
CA THR A 60 -2.63 -7.14 2.85
C THR A 60 -3.76 -6.19 3.21
N ASN A 61 -3.50 -5.33 4.19
CA ASN A 61 -4.48 -4.44 4.80
C ASN A 61 -4.22 -2.98 4.37
N ILE A 62 -5.08 -2.43 3.52
CA ILE A 62 -5.03 -1.02 3.09
C ILE A 62 -6.11 -0.26 3.83
N GLN A 63 -5.72 0.51 4.84
CA GLN A 63 -6.63 1.18 5.75
C GLN A 63 -7.22 2.48 5.18
N ASP A 64 -8.28 2.93 5.83
CA ASP A 64 -9.22 3.95 5.38
C ASP A 64 -8.56 5.22 4.83
N GLY A 65 -9.13 5.71 3.72
CA GLY A 65 -8.73 6.97 3.12
C GLY A 65 -7.38 6.96 2.41
N SER A 66 -6.77 5.80 2.23
CA SER A 66 -5.49 5.69 1.52
C SER A 66 -5.67 5.79 0.01
N VAL A 67 -4.67 6.39 -0.66
CA VAL A 67 -4.64 6.53 -2.13
C VAL A 67 -3.44 5.79 -2.68
N ILE A 68 -3.67 4.92 -3.65
CA ILE A 68 -2.65 4.13 -4.33
C ILE A 68 -2.73 4.43 -5.82
N HIS A 69 -1.62 4.92 -6.37
CA HIS A 69 -1.52 5.29 -7.77
C HIS A 69 -0.13 4.92 -8.33
N CYS A 70 0.12 5.26 -9.57
CA CYS A 70 1.34 4.93 -10.30
C CYS A 70 1.74 6.06 -11.26
N THR A 71 2.99 6.06 -11.73
CA THR A 71 3.53 7.06 -12.65
C THR A 71 3.51 6.53 -14.08
N ARG A 72 3.02 7.34 -15.00
CA ARG A 72 3.00 7.01 -16.43
C ARG A 72 4.41 6.76 -16.97
N GLY A 73 4.60 5.62 -17.63
CA GLY A 73 5.83 5.32 -18.35
C GLY A 73 7.00 4.84 -17.50
N GLY A 74 6.75 4.27 -16.31
CA GLY A 74 7.85 3.66 -15.60
C GLY A 74 7.66 3.32 -14.12
N GLY A 75 6.52 3.68 -13.55
CA GLY A 75 6.34 3.46 -12.13
C GLY A 75 5.06 2.74 -11.78
N LYS A 76 5.05 1.40 -11.83
CA LYS A 76 3.97 0.58 -11.25
C LYS A 76 4.03 0.63 -9.73
N THR A 77 2.91 0.34 -9.07
CA THR A 77 2.88 0.14 -7.63
C THR A 77 2.73 -1.34 -7.32
N ILE A 78 3.63 -1.87 -6.51
CA ILE A 78 3.61 -3.26 -6.06
C ILE A 78 3.57 -3.28 -4.55
N ILE A 79 2.59 -3.97 -3.99
CA ILE A 79 2.46 -4.20 -2.56
C ILE A 79 2.42 -5.70 -2.37
N GLY A 80 3.34 -6.22 -1.56
CA GLY A 80 3.51 -7.64 -1.28
C GLY A 80 2.39 -8.23 -0.42
N ASN A 81 2.69 -9.38 0.18
CA ASN A 81 1.78 -10.10 1.06
C ASN A 81 1.97 -9.68 2.52
N ASN A 82 0.91 -9.79 3.32
CA ASN A 82 0.95 -9.51 4.77
C ASN A 82 1.49 -8.09 5.07
N VAL A 83 1.13 -7.12 4.24
CA VAL A 83 1.53 -5.71 4.38
C VAL A 83 0.41 -4.95 5.08
N THR A 84 0.77 -4.10 6.04
CA THR A 84 -0.16 -3.12 6.61
C THR A 84 0.17 -1.73 6.10
N VAL A 85 -0.80 -1.10 5.42
CA VAL A 85 -0.78 0.31 5.05
C VAL A 85 -1.79 1.03 5.92
N GLY A 86 -1.31 1.87 6.81
CA GLY A 86 -2.12 2.64 7.76
C GLY A 86 -3.06 3.63 7.08
N HIS A 87 -3.98 4.19 7.89
CA HIS A 87 -4.97 5.14 7.40
C HIS A 87 -4.35 6.35 6.70
N LYS A 88 -5.01 6.86 5.65
CA LYS A 88 -4.64 8.09 4.93
C LYS A 88 -3.22 8.10 4.36
N CYS A 89 -2.70 6.95 3.98
CA CYS A 89 -1.41 6.88 3.27
C CYS A 89 -1.57 7.24 1.79
N LEU A 90 -0.48 7.80 1.22
CA LEU A 90 -0.33 7.96 -0.23
C LEU A 90 0.85 7.10 -0.70
N LEU A 91 0.56 6.13 -1.55
CA LEU A 91 1.57 5.31 -2.21
C LEU A 91 1.55 5.61 -3.72
N HIS A 92 2.65 6.15 -4.22
CA HIS A 92 2.75 6.55 -5.62
C HIS A 92 3.97 5.90 -6.27
N ALA A 93 3.74 4.97 -7.20
CA ALA A 93 4.79 4.24 -7.92
C ALA A 93 5.85 3.61 -6.98
N ALA A 94 5.43 3.10 -5.83
CA ALA A 94 6.29 2.52 -4.81
C ALA A 94 6.20 0.98 -4.83
N THR A 95 7.27 0.33 -4.38
CA THR A 95 7.32 -1.12 -4.16
C THR A 95 7.47 -1.40 -2.68
N LEU A 96 6.55 -2.18 -2.13
CA LEU A 96 6.60 -2.71 -0.77
C LEU A 96 6.73 -4.23 -0.88
N GLU A 97 7.79 -4.80 -0.34
CA GLU A 97 7.89 -6.26 -0.21
C GLU A 97 6.95 -6.80 0.87
N ASP A 98 6.98 -8.10 1.09
CA ASP A 98 6.12 -8.76 2.08
C ASP A 98 6.39 -8.25 3.51
N MET A 99 5.37 -8.28 4.36
CA MET A 99 5.49 -7.93 5.78
C MET A 99 6.07 -6.53 6.05
N CYS A 100 5.77 -5.55 5.20
CA CYS A 100 6.09 -4.15 5.48
C CYS A 100 4.99 -3.51 6.33
N PHE A 101 5.35 -2.53 7.14
CA PHE A 101 4.41 -1.71 7.90
C PHE A 101 4.57 -0.23 7.53
N ILE A 102 3.50 0.36 7.01
CA ILE A 102 3.46 1.78 6.64
C ILE A 102 2.53 2.50 7.62
N GLY A 103 3.10 3.35 8.45
CA GLY A 103 2.37 4.11 9.46
C GLY A 103 1.37 5.10 8.88
N MET A 104 0.31 5.41 9.63
CA MET A 104 -0.78 6.28 9.22
C MET A 104 -0.29 7.62 8.68
N GLY A 105 -0.89 8.09 7.57
CA GLY A 105 -0.57 9.39 6.97
C GLY A 105 0.79 9.46 6.29
N ALA A 106 1.50 8.34 6.14
CA ALA A 106 2.77 8.35 5.43
C ALA A 106 2.57 8.53 3.92
N THR A 107 3.53 9.22 3.29
CA THR A 107 3.58 9.41 1.83
C THR A 107 4.86 8.77 1.29
N LEU A 108 4.70 7.81 0.39
CA LEU A 108 5.79 7.16 -0.33
C LEU A 108 5.71 7.57 -1.79
N MET A 109 6.78 8.21 -2.27
CA MET A 109 6.85 8.75 -3.62
C MET A 109 7.48 7.76 -4.61
N ASP A 110 7.66 8.20 -5.85
CA ASP A 110 8.08 7.38 -6.98
C ASP A 110 9.37 6.62 -6.71
N ASN A 111 9.38 5.33 -7.08
CA ASN A 111 10.52 4.44 -6.95
C ASN A 111 11.01 4.25 -5.50
N VAL A 112 10.19 4.53 -4.51
CA VAL A 112 10.49 4.10 -3.14
C VAL A 112 10.40 2.58 -3.09
N TYR A 113 11.40 1.97 -2.50
CA TYR A 113 11.48 0.52 -2.30
C TYR A 113 11.58 0.22 -0.80
N VAL A 114 10.65 -0.56 -0.28
CA VAL A 114 10.61 -0.97 1.12
C VAL A 114 10.84 -2.47 1.18
N GLU A 115 11.99 -2.88 1.72
CA GLU A 115 12.34 -4.29 1.87
C GLU A 115 11.48 -4.98 2.93
N SER A 116 11.35 -6.30 2.78
CA SER A 116 10.52 -7.13 3.68
C SER A 116 10.84 -6.91 5.17
N GLY A 117 9.80 -6.72 5.98
CA GLY A 117 9.93 -6.50 7.41
C GLY A 117 10.51 -5.13 7.78
N ALA A 118 10.42 -4.14 6.90
CA ALA A 118 10.78 -2.76 7.20
C ALA A 118 9.54 -1.93 7.58
N MET A 119 9.77 -0.80 8.24
CA MET A 119 8.72 0.08 8.72
C MET A 119 8.93 1.52 8.28
N VAL A 120 7.86 2.20 7.91
CA VAL A 120 7.77 3.65 7.76
C VAL A 120 6.90 4.20 8.88
N ALA A 121 7.43 5.13 9.66
CA ALA A 121 6.69 5.75 10.76
C ALA A 121 5.53 6.61 10.27
N ALA A 122 4.52 6.79 11.12
CA ALA A 122 3.35 7.61 10.82
C ALA A 122 3.74 9.05 10.44
N GLY A 123 3.02 9.66 9.48
CA GLY A 123 3.23 11.01 9.01
C GLY A 123 4.53 11.27 8.24
N SER A 124 5.26 10.22 7.91
CA SER A 124 6.55 10.36 7.20
C SER A 124 6.38 10.63 5.71
N LEU A 125 7.27 11.45 5.14
CA LEU A 125 7.39 11.66 3.69
C LEU A 125 8.67 11.00 3.17
N VAL A 126 8.54 9.86 2.50
CA VAL A 126 9.66 9.18 1.85
C VAL A 126 9.79 9.73 0.42
N THR A 127 10.88 10.47 0.19
CA THR A 127 11.16 11.10 -1.11
C THR A 127 11.55 10.06 -2.16
N PRO A 128 11.47 10.40 -3.48
CA PRO A 128 11.71 9.44 -4.55
C PRO A 128 13.05 8.73 -4.49
N ASN A 129 13.08 7.49 -5.04
CA ASN A 129 14.28 6.66 -5.19
C ASN A 129 14.95 6.26 -3.87
N LYS A 130 14.23 6.21 -2.76
CA LYS A 130 14.74 5.73 -1.47
C LYS A 130 14.52 4.24 -1.32
N ILE A 131 15.51 3.59 -0.70
CA ILE A 131 15.44 2.19 -0.32
C ILE A 131 15.46 2.12 1.21
N ILE A 132 14.42 1.53 1.78
CA ILE A 132 14.29 1.25 3.22
C ILE A 132 14.61 -0.22 3.41
N LYS A 133 15.69 -0.50 4.12
CA LYS A 133 16.19 -1.87 4.25
C LYS A 133 15.44 -2.66 5.31
N LYS A 134 15.48 -3.97 5.16
CA LYS A 134 14.92 -4.92 6.12
C LYS A 134 15.33 -4.57 7.57
N GLY A 135 14.34 -4.54 8.46
CA GLY A 135 14.55 -4.26 9.88
C GLY A 135 14.81 -2.79 10.21
N GLU A 136 14.73 -1.88 9.22
CA GLU A 136 14.84 -0.45 9.47
C GLU A 136 13.47 0.19 9.73
N ILE A 137 13.46 1.22 10.57
CA ILE A 137 12.37 2.19 10.65
C ILE A 137 12.88 3.55 10.14
N TRP A 138 12.12 4.13 9.21
CA TRP A 138 12.36 5.47 8.68
C TRP A 138 11.29 6.43 9.16
N ALA A 139 11.68 7.65 9.53
CA ALA A 139 10.77 8.64 10.09
C ALA A 139 11.10 10.05 9.62
N GLY A 140 10.09 10.94 9.65
CA GLY A 140 10.22 12.37 9.41
C GLY A 140 9.74 12.84 8.04
N ASN A 141 9.86 14.17 7.82
CA ASN A 141 9.54 14.84 6.56
C ASN A 141 10.66 15.84 6.21
N PRO A 142 11.59 15.50 5.28
CA PRO A 142 11.69 14.22 4.58
C PRO A 142 12.14 13.08 5.51
N ALA A 143 11.65 11.88 5.25
CA ALA A 143 11.98 10.69 6.02
C ALA A 143 13.45 10.29 5.84
N LYS A 144 14.06 9.85 6.94
CA LYS A 144 15.42 9.32 6.99
C LYS A 144 15.44 8.07 7.87
N PHE A 145 16.49 7.27 7.75
CA PHE A 145 16.74 6.20 8.71
C PHE A 145 16.71 6.76 10.14
N PHE A 146 15.88 6.19 10.97
CA PHE A 146 15.71 6.60 12.36
C PHE A 146 16.47 5.65 13.29
N ARG A 147 16.20 4.36 13.18
CA ARG A 147 16.86 3.27 13.91
C ARG A 147 16.46 1.90 13.34
N ASN A 148 17.04 0.85 13.85
CA ASN A 148 16.52 -0.49 13.62
C ASN A 148 15.25 -0.74 14.44
N LEU A 149 14.40 -1.65 13.96
CA LEU A 149 13.24 -2.14 14.71
C LEU A 149 13.67 -2.87 15.98
N THR A 150 12.86 -2.79 17.01
CA THR A 150 12.95 -3.69 18.15
C THR A 150 12.32 -5.04 17.82
N ASN A 151 12.58 -6.07 18.65
CA ASN A 151 11.94 -7.38 18.46
C ASN A 151 10.42 -7.28 18.57
N GLU A 152 9.91 -6.48 19.52
CA GLU A 152 8.46 -6.28 19.70
C GLU A 152 7.82 -5.62 18.49
N GLU A 153 8.52 -4.67 17.84
CA GLU A 153 8.03 -4.04 16.61
C GLU A 153 8.05 -5.01 15.42
N ALA A 154 9.08 -5.84 15.31
CA ALA A 154 9.14 -6.88 14.29
C ALA A 154 8.01 -7.92 14.49
N ASP A 155 7.75 -8.34 15.73
CA ASP A 155 6.64 -9.25 16.06
C ASP A 155 5.28 -8.59 15.79
N PHE A 156 5.14 -7.28 16.09
CA PHE A 156 3.92 -6.52 15.78
C PHE A 156 3.61 -6.50 14.29
N ILE A 157 4.62 -6.34 13.43
CA ILE A 157 4.42 -6.35 11.97
C ILE A 157 3.76 -7.67 11.53
N ILE A 158 4.18 -8.81 12.09
CA ILE A 158 3.67 -10.15 11.73
C ILE A 158 2.18 -10.32 12.05
N ILE A 159 1.64 -9.57 13.01
CA ILE A 159 0.23 -9.68 13.41
C ILE A 159 -0.63 -8.52 12.93
N SER A 160 -0.03 -7.47 12.40
CA SER A 160 -0.73 -6.21 12.08
C SER A 160 -1.64 -6.28 10.85
N ASP A 161 -1.48 -7.29 10.01
CA ASP A 161 -2.30 -7.56 8.82
C ASP A 161 -3.63 -8.27 9.12
N LYS A 162 -3.77 -8.82 10.34
CA LYS A 162 -4.94 -9.58 10.84
C LYS A 162 -6.01 -8.65 11.47
#